data_a67d8ac5893ba8f0929134032223d7b0
#
_entry.id   a67d8ac5893ba8f0929134032223d7b0
#
_cell.length_a   1.000
_cell.length_b   1.000
_cell.length_c   1.000
_cell.angle_alpha   90.00
_cell.angle_beta   90.00
_cell.angle_gamma   90.00
#
_symmetry.space_group_name_H-M   'P 1'
#
loop_
_entity.id
_entity.type
_entity.pdbx_description
1 polymer ?
#
loop_
_entity_poly.entity_id
_entity_poly.type
_entity_poly.pdbx_seq_one_letter_code
_entity_poly.pdbx_strand_id
1 'polypeptide(L)'
;MELTTNTEFVNKIYSELGKFSKSEKKIVDLIVSDPQFVINATISQLATRGEISEASISRFCKRINLNGFHHLKVLLAQSSLNQADAQENTSLTTHDKTLEKLVKDKESEIQATLEGFDPQVMQQIIQAIKDARLIQVMAEGNTFPVALDACFKFNQIGRLAFTASSWEVAMGQALNLTDADVLIVVSNSGESRQLIQLINVAKKNHVTIIALTNNNSSPIAVLADHNVMTASRGTIFMSEYFFSRVAAVTAIEAIFMLLLADDPQLKKKIQAHELLIAVNKI
;
A
#
# COMPACT_ATOMS: atom_id res chain seq x y z
N MET A 1 24.07 -14.23 6.49
CA MET A 1 23.96 -13.78 5.09
C MET A 1 22.50 -13.85 4.72
N GLU A 2 21.88 -12.71 4.40
CA GLU A 2 20.47 -12.66 4.00
C GLU A 2 20.31 -13.27 2.61
N LEU A 3 19.21 -13.98 2.37
CA LEU A 3 18.87 -14.49 1.04
C LEU A 3 18.43 -13.32 0.17
N THR A 4 19.14 -13.06 -0.89
CA THR A 4 18.91 -11.92 -1.79
C THR A 4 18.36 -12.34 -3.15
N THR A 5 18.42 -13.63 -3.47
CA THR A 5 17.96 -14.15 -4.76
C THR A 5 16.99 -15.31 -4.57
N ASN A 6 16.09 -15.47 -5.55
CA ASN A 6 15.13 -16.58 -5.58
C ASN A 6 15.83 -17.96 -5.61
N THR A 7 16.93 -18.08 -6.35
CA THR A 7 17.69 -19.33 -6.45
C THR A 7 18.26 -19.73 -5.09
N GLU A 8 18.79 -18.78 -4.32
CA GLU A 8 19.28 -19.04 -2.96
C GLU A 8 18.14 -19.46 -2.01
N PHE A 9 16.98 -18.80 -2.12
CA PHE A 9 15.78 -19.14 -1.35
C PHE A 9 15.30 -20.56 -1.64
N VAL A 10 15.15 -20.94 -2.90
CA VAL A 10 14.74 -22.28 -3.31
C VAL A 10 15.76 -23.32 -2.83
N ASN A 11 17.06 -23.10 -3.05
CA ASN A 11 18.12 -23.99 -2.60
C ASN A 11 18.11 -24.15 -1.08
N LYS A 12 17.85 -23.08 -0.32
CA LYS A 12 17.78 -23.12 1.14
C LYS A 12 16.59 -23.98 1.61
N ILE A 13 15.41 -23.82 1.02
CA ILE A 13 14.25 -24.67 1.31
C ILE A 13 14.59 -26.15 1.06
N TYR A 14 15.13 -26.47 -0.11
CA TYR A 14 15.48 -27.86 -0.45
C TYR A 14 16.51 -28.46 0.50
N SER A 15 17.54 -27.69 0.87
CA SER A 15 18.59 -28.17 1.80
C SER A 15 18.09 -28.44 3.21
N GLU A 16 17.02 -27.77 3.64
CA GLU A 16 16.45 -27.90 4.98
C GLU A 16 15.17 -28.76 5.04
N LEU A 17 14.69 -29.26 3.89
CA LEU A 17 13.37 -29.94 3.76
C LEU A 17 13.21 -31.13 4.73
N GLY A 18 14.28 -31.90 4.93
CA GLY A 18 14.32 -33.03 5.86
C GLY A 18 14.29 -32.64 7.34
N LYS A 19 14.63 -31.40 7.67
CA LYS A 19 14.76 -30.89 9.04
C LYS A 19 13.58 -30.01 9.46
N PHE A 20 12.63 -29.71 8.57
CA PHE A 20 11.46 -28.91 8.90
C PHE A 20 10.49 -29.65 9.82
N SER A 21 9.98 -28.95 10.80
CA SER A 21 8.87 -29.39 11.66
C SER A 21 7.58 -29.58 10.84
N LYS A 22 6.58 -30.22 11.41
CA LYS A 22 5.26 -30.37 10.76
C LYS A 22 4.64 -29.05 10.35
N SER A 23 4.74 -28.01 11.19
CA SER A 23 4.23 -26.68 10.90
C SER A 23 5.00 -26.00 9.77
N GLU A 24 6.32 -26.14 9.75
CA GLU A 24 7.16 -25.57 8.68
C GLU A 24 6.93 -26.25 7.33
N LYS A 25 6.69 -27.56 7.32
CA LYS A 25 6.31 -28.30 6.11
C LYS A 25 5.00 -27.79 5.54
N LYS A 26 3.97 -27.52 6.36
CA LYS A 26 2.71 -26.92 5.91
C LYS A 26 2.94 -25.54 5.26
N ILE A 27 3.89 -24.74 5.76
CA ILE A 27 4.24 -23.45 5.13
C ILE A 27 4.86 -23.68 3.75
N VAL A 28 5.81 -24.61 3.65
CA VAL A 28 6.46 -24.96 2.39
C VAL A 28 5.44 -25.50 1.38
N ASP A 29 4.54 -26.38 1.82
CA ASP A 29 3.49 -26.93 0.97
C ASP A 29 2.58 -25.84 0.39
N LEU A 30 2.21 -24.82 1.20
CA LEU A 30 1.44 -23.67 0.72
C LEU A 30 2.24 -22.80 -0.25
N ILE A 31 3.53 -22.58 0.02
CA ILE A 31 4.42 -21.82 -0.88
C ILE A 31 4.51 -22.50 -2.25
N VAL A 32 4.59 -23.83 -2.29
CA VAL A 32 4.74 -24.61 -3.53
C VAL A 32 3.41 -24.78 -4.26
N SER A 33 2.32 -25.06 -3.52
CA SER A 33 1.02 -25.35 -4.13
C SER A 33 0.26 -24.11 -4.58
N ASP A 34 0.41 -22.99 -3.87
CA ASP A 34 -0.30 -21.74 -4.16
C ASP A 34 0.54 -20.52 -3.78
N PRO A 35 1.65 -20.27 -4.51
CA PRO A 35 2.54 -19.13 -4.23
C PRO A 35 1.81 -17.79 -4.35
N GLN A 36 0.82 -17.71 -5.24
CA GLN A 36 0.02 -16.50 -5.43
C GLN A 36 -0.81 -16.16 -4.18
N PHE A 37 -1.40 -17.15 -3.55
CA PHE A 37 -2.08 -16.94 -2.28
C PHE A 37 -1.09 -16.42 -1.21
N VAL A 38 0.09 -17.06 -1.06
CA VAL A 38 1.08 -16.68 -0.04
C VAL A 38 1.54 -15.23 -0.22
N ILE A 39 1.76 -14.80 -1.45
CA ILE A 39 2.16 -13.44 -1.78
C ILE A 39 1.07 -12.44 -1.39
N ASN A 40 -0.21 -12.77 -1.60
CA ASN A 40 -1.34 -11.87 -1.37
C ASN A 40 -1.87 -11.91 0.06
N ALA A 41 -1.66 -13.00 0.79
CA ALA A 41 -2.20 -13.20 2.12
C ALA A 41 -1.56 -12.26 3.16
N THR A 42 -2.34 -11.95 4.20
CA THR A 42 -1.78 -11.49 5.48
C THR A 42 -1.16 -12.68 6.20
N ILE A 43 -0.32 -12.41 7.20
CA ILE A 43 0.25 -13.50 8.05
C ILE A 43 -0.86 -14.29 8.73
N SER A 44 -1.94 -13.63 9.13
CA SER A 44 -3.12 -14.24 9.75
C SER A 44 -3.88 -15.16 8.78
N GLN A 45 -4.07 -14.75 7.53
CA GLN A 45 -4.71 -15.56 6.49
C GLN A 45 -3.87 -16.80 6.17
N LEU A 46 -2.54 -16.65 6.07
CA LEU A 46 -1.64 -17.78 5.89
C LEU A 46 -1.68 -18.74 7.09
N ALA A 47 -1.70 -18.19 8.31
CA ALA A 47 -1.81 -18.96 9.54
C ALA A 47 -3.10 -19.79 9.59
N THR A 48 -4.22 -19.17 9.25
CA THR A 48 -5.55 -19.82 9.20
C THR A 48 -5.58 -20.93 8.16
N ARG A 49 -5.15 -20.65 6.92
CA ARG A 49 -5.18 -21.64 5.83
C ARG A 49 -4.24 -22.83 6.06
N GLY A 50 -3.09 -22.56 6.70
CA GLY A 50 -2.10 -23.59 7.05
C GLY A 50 -2.41 -24.31 8.35
N GLU A 51 -3.43 -23.88 9.12
CA GLU A 51 -3.68 -24.34 10.48
C GLU A 51 -2.42 -24.29 11.35
N ILE A 52 -1.73 -23.15 11.34
CA ILE A 52 -0.49 -22.88 12.05
C ILE A 52 -0.56 -21.53 12.74
N SER A 53 0.34 -21.27 13.70
CA SER A 53 0.39 -19.96 14.34
C SER A 53 1.19 -18.94 13.53
N GLU A 54 0.84 -17.68 13.63
CA GLU A 54 1.63 -16.56 13.05
C GLU A 54 3.07 -16.56 13.57
N ALA A 55 3.27 -16.93 14.84
CA ALA A 55 4.59 -17.09 15.43
C ALA A 55 5.41 -18.19 14.74
N SER A 56 4.77 -19.26 14.24
CA SER A 56 5.44 -20.31 13.48
C SER A 56 5.89 -19.82 12.12
N ILE A 57 5.07 -19.01 11.43
CA ILE A 57 5.44 -18.38 10.16
C ILE A 57 6.62 -17.43 10.37
N SER A 58 6.59 -16.60 11.40
CA SER A 58 7.67 -15.66 11.71
C SER A 58 8.99 -16.39 12.03
N ARG A 59 8.93 -17.50 12.79
CA ARG A 59 10.10 -18.34 13.09
C ARG A 59 10.63 -19.04 11.84
N PHE A 60 9.75 -19.58 11.01
CA PHE A 60 10.12 -20.17 9.72
C PHE A 60 10.91 -19.18 8.86
N CYS A 61 10.38 -17.95 8.67
CA CYS A 61 11.08 -16.93 7.91
C CYS A 61 12.49 -16.65 8.46
N LYS A 62 12.64 -16.49 9.78
CA LYS A 62 13.94 -16.28 10.42
C LYS A 62 14.89 -17.47 10.22
N ARG A 63 14.38 -18.70 10.33
CA ARG A 63 15.16 -19.93 10.12
C ARG A 63 15.75 -20.02 8.73
N ILE A 64 15.00 -19.58 7.71
CA ILE A 64 15.48 -19.55 6.33
C ILE A 64 16.19 -18.23 5.97
N ASN A 65 16.67 -17.48 6.97
CA ASN A 65 17.40 -16.22 6.85
C ASN A 65 16.61 -15.08 6.16
N LEU A 66 15.31 -15.01 6.40
CA LEU A 66 14.47 -13.90 5.95
C LEU A 66 14.13 -12.96 7.11
N ASN A 67 14.03 -11.65 6.85
CA ASN A 67 13.67 -10.63 7.83
C ASN A 67 12.19 -10.63 8.24
N GLY A 68 11.43 -11.68 7.87
CA GLY A 68 10.03 -11.87 8.23
C GLY A 68 9.15 -12.21 7.03
N PHE A 69 7.85 -12.29 7.27
CA PHE A 69 6.86 -12.72 6.29
C PHE A 69 6.78 -11.78 5.06
N HIS A 70 6.96 -10.47 5.28
CA HIS A 70 7.01 -9.52 4.17
C HIS A 70 8.16 -9.82 3.21
N HIS A 71 9.36 -10.11 3.73
CA HIS A 71 10.52 -10.48 2.92
C HIS A 71 10.27 -11.77 2.11
N LEU A 72 9.60 -12.76 2.72
CA LEU A 72 9.15 -13.97 2.02
C LEU A 72 8.24 -13.64 0.83
N LYS A 73 7.24 -12.76 1.02
CA LYS A 73 6.33 -12.33 -0.05
C LYS A 73 7.08 -11.64 -1.20
N VAL A 74 8.07 -10.79 -0.87
CA VAL A 74 8.92 -10.13 -1.88
C VAL A 74 9.68 -11.13 -2.73
N LEU A 75 10.35 -12.10 -2.10
CA LEU A 75 11.11 -13.12 -2.83
C LEU A 75 10.24 -14.01 -3.71
N LEU A 76 9.07 -14.41 -3.21
CA LEU A 76 8.12 -15.20 -4.00
C LEU A 76 7.57 -14.42 -5.20
N ALA A 77 7.30 -13.13 -5.03
CA ALA A 77 6.86 -12.28 -6.13
C ALA A 77 7.95 -12.14 -7.21
N GLN A 78 9.21 -11.96 -6.82
CA GLN A 78 10.35 -11.92 -7.75
C GLN A 78 10.52 -13.24 -8.52
N SER A 79 10.21 -14.39 -7.92
CA SER A 79 10.30 -15.70 -8.58
C SER A 79 9.27 -15.89 -9.67
N SER A 80 8.09 -15.37 -9.49
CA SER A 80 7.02 -15.42 -10.49
C SER A 80 7.35 -14.59 -11.74
N LEU A 81 8.16 -13.55 -11.59
CA LEU A 81 8.61 -12.68 -12.70
C LEU A 81 9.55 -13.42 -13.67
N ASN A 82 10.50 -14.19 -13.14
CA ASN A 82 11.49 -14.88 -13.96
C ASN A 82 10.89 -16.02 -14.81
N GLN A 83 9.71 -16.53 -14.47
CA GLN A 83 9.03 -17.58 -15.24
C GLN A 83 8.18 -17.02 -16.41
N ALA A 84 7.69 -15.80 -16.30
CA ALA A 84 6.87 -15.18 -17.35
C ALA A 84 7.70 -14.65 -18.53
N ASP A 85 8.95 -14.20 -18.29
CA ASP A 85 9.83 -13.67 -19.34
C ASP A 85 10.38 -14.76 -20.30
N ALA A 86 10.17 -16.03 -19.99
CA ALA A 86 10.68 -17.16 -20.80
C ALA A 86 9.83 -17.51 -22.05
N GLN A 87 8.67 -16.87 -22.28
CA GLN A 87 7.73 -17.31 -23.33
C GLN A 87 7.43 -16.34 -24.48
N GLU A 88 8.02 -15.14 -24.58
CA GLU A 88 7.74 -14.24 -25.71
C GLU A 88 8.91 -14.10 -26.68
N ASN A 89 8.81 -14.76 -27.83
CA ASN A 89 9.64 -14.53 -29.03
C ASN A 89 9.09 -13.35 -29.83
N THR A 90 9.57 -12.15 -29.61
CA THR A 90 9.32 -10.97 -30.45
C THR A 90 10.62 -10.26 -30.82
N SER A 91 10.63 -9.56 -31.98
CA SER A 91 11.79 -8.88 -32.56
C SER A 91 12.21 -7.57 -31.85
N LEU A 92 11.55 -7.19 -30.78
CA LEU A 92 11.83 -5.97 -30.01
C LEU A 92 13.09 -6.13 -29.14
N THR A 93 13.79 -5.02 -28.89
CA THR A 93 14.90 -5.00 -27.93
C THR A 93 14.38 -5.24 -26.50
N THR A 94 15.26 -5.67 -25.60
CA THR A 94 14.91 -5.86 -24.18
C THR A 94 14.35 -4.58 -23.55
N HIS A 95 14.90 -3.41 -23.89
CA HIS A 95 14.44 -2.12 -23.39
C HIS A 95 13.03 -1.77 -23.91
N ASP A 96 12.76 -1.97 -25.20
CA ASP A 96 11.44 -1.70 -25.78
C ASP A 96 10.35 -2.56 -25.13
N LYS A 97 10.62 -3.86 -24.97
CA LYS A 97 9.71 -4.77 -24.26
C LYS A 97 9.44 -4.34 -22.82
N THR A 98 10.47 -3.90 -22.12
CA THR A 98 10.34 -3.41 -20.74
C THR A 98 9.45 -2.18 -20.67
N LEU A 99 9.61 -1.21 -21.61
CA LEU A 99 8.79 -0.01 -21.64
C LEU A 99 7.35 -0.29 -22.04
N GLU A 100 7.10 -1.14 -23.04
CA GLU A 100 5.75 -1.56 -23.41
C GLU A 100 5.03 -2.28 -22.25
N LYS A 101 5.72 -3.16 -21.56
CA LYS A 101 5.20 -3.84 -20.37
C LYS A 101 4.88 -2.83 -19.27
N LEU A 102 5.79 -1.89 -19.00
CA LEU A 102 5.57 -0.84 -18.00
C LEU A 102 4.31 -0.02 -18.29
N VAL A 103 4.07 0.37 -19.57
CA VAL A 103 2.86 1.09 -19.97
C VAL A 103 1.61 0.28 -19.63
N LYS A 104 1.54 -0.98 -20.10
CA LYS A 104 0.39 -1.86 -19.86
C LYS A 104 0.14 -2.09 -18.35
N ASP A 105 1.21 -2.29 -17.58
CA ASP A 105 1.11 -2.49 -16.13
C ASP A 105 0.55 -1.25 -15.44
N LYS A 106 1.00 -0.04 -15.84
CA LYS A 106 0.50 1.22 -15.26
C LYS A 106 -0.93 1.53 -15.67
N GLU A 107 -1.29 1.29 -16.92
CA GLU A 107 -2.69 1.41 -17.38
C GLU A 107 -3.61 0.49 -16.57
N SER A 108 -3.23 -0.78 -16.42
CA SER A 108 -4.00 -1.75 -15.63
C SER A 108 -4.10 -1.36 -14.14
N GLU A 109 -3.03 -0.82 -13.57
CA GLU A 109 -2.98 -0.37 -12.17
C GLU A 109 -3.93 0.81 -11.93
N ILE A 110 -3.96 1.79 -12.84
CA ILE A 110 -4.87 2.93 -12.80
C ILE A 110 -6.32 2.46 -12.96
N GLN A 111 -6.60 1.68 -14.00
CA GLN A 111 -7.94 1.20 -14.31
C GLN A 111 -8.51 0.39 -13.14
N ALA A 112 -7.78 -0.62 -12.65
CA ALA A 112 -8.22 -1.47 -11.55
C ALA A 112 -8.44 -0.68 -10.25
N THR A 113 -7.68 0.40 -10.02
CA THR A 113 -7.87 1.27 -8.85
C THR A 113 -9.19 2.03 -8.97
N LEU A 114 -9.47 2.67 -10.11
CA LEU A 114 -10.67 3.48 -10.29
C LEU A 114 -11.94 2.64 -10.36
N GLU A 115 -11.89 1.47 -11.02
CA GLU A 115 -13.02 0.52 -11.09
C GLU A 115 -13.35 -0.11 -9.73
N GLY A 116 -12.37 -0.19 -8.82
CA GLY A 116 -12.54 -0.73 -7.47
C GLY A 116 -13.21 0.22 -6.47
N PHE A 117 -13.51 1.47 -6.85
CA PHE A 117 -14.11 2.43 -5.93
C PHE A 117 -15.59 2.17 -5.73
N ASP A 118 -16.00 2.06 -4.47
CA ASP A 118 -17.41 2.08 -4.08
C ASP A 118 -17.91 3.54 -4.05
N PRO A 119 -18.91 3.91 -4.86
CA PRO A 119 -19.42 5.28 -4.91
C PRO A 119 -19.94 5.80 -3.57
N GLN A 120 -20.55 4.94 -2.74
CA GLN A 120 -21.08 5.34 -1.44
C GLN A 120 -19.94 5.61 -0.45
N VAL A 121 -18.93 4.75 -0.43
CA VAL A 121 -17.73 4.95 0.40
C VAL A 121 -17.00 6.23 -0.03
N MET A 122 -16.85 6.45 -1.34
CA MET A 122 -16.22 7.68 -1.85
C MET A 122 -17.01 8.93 -1.44
N GLN A 123 -18.33 8.91 -1.50
CA GLN A 123 -19.15 10.03 -1.05
C GLN A 123 -18.94 10.33 0.45
N GLN A 124 -18.88 9.30 1.29
CA GLN A 124 -18.62 9.44 2.72
C GLN A 124 -17.23 10.03 2.99
N ILE A 125 -16.21 9.57 2.25
CA ILE A 125 -14.83 10.09 2.33
C ILE A 125 -14.79 11.57 1.94
N ILE A 126 -15.42 11.95 0.83
CA ILE A 126 -15.49 13.35 0.37
C ILE A 126 -16.16 14.22 1.43
N GLN A 127 -17.26 13.76 2.03
CA GLN A 127 -17.94 14.50 3.09
C GLN A 127 -17.04 14.63 4.34
N ALA A 128 -16.40 13.55 4.79
CA ALA A 128 -15.50 13.58 5.94
C ALA A 128 -14.33 14.58 5.72
N ILE A 129 -13.74 14.62 4.53
CA ILE A 129 -12.66 15.56 4.19
C ILE A 129 -13.18 17.00 4.13
N LYS A 130 -14.40 17.23 3.65
CA LYS A 130 -15.03 18.57 3.61
C LYS A 130 -15.29 19.13 5.01
N ASP A 131 -15.71 18.28 5.91
CA ASP A 131 -16.07 18.68 7.27
C ASP A 131 -14.85 18.74 8.21
N ALA A 132 -13.74 18.11 7.82
CA ALA A 132 -12.55 18.07 8.63
C ALA A 132 -11.96 19.44 8.93
N ARG A 133 -11.66 19.69 10.21
CA ARG A 133 -10.88 20.84 10.68
C ARG A 133 -9.42 20.73 10.27
N LEU A 134 -8.83 19.55 10.46
CA LEU A 134 -7.46 19.21 10.08
C LEU A 134 -7.42 17.80 9.46
N ILE A 135 -6.48 17.59 8.56
CA ILE A 135 -6.23 16.31 7.92
C ILE A 135 -4.78 15.91 8.19
N GLN A 136 -4.56 14.87 8.96
CA GLN A 136 -3.25 14.21 9.02
C GLN A 136 -3.19 13.14 7.94
N VAL A 137 -2.15 13.17 7.09
CA VAL A 137 -1.91 12.12 6.08
C VAL A 137 -0.65 11.36 6.45
N MET A 138 -0.76 10.06 6.68
CA MET A 138 0.38 9.25 7.12
C MET A 138 0.65 8.07 6.20
N ALA A 139 1.93 7.85 5.98
CA ALA A 139 2.45 6.74 5.19
C ALA A 139 3.89 6.44 5.61
N GLU A 140 4.40 5.28 5.23
CA GLU A 140 5.79 4.87 5.51
C GLU A 140 6.50 4.37 4.27
N GLY A 141 7.83 4.50 4.28
CA GLY A 141 8.69 3.97 3.21
C GLY A 141 8.31 4.51 1.84
N ASN A 142 8.05 3.60 0.90
CA ASN A 142 7.76 3.96 -0.49
C ASN A 142 6.48 4.79 -0.67
N THR A 143 5.50 4.69 0.22
CA THR A 143 4.24 5.46 0.13
C THR A 143 4.31 6.85 0.76
N PHE A 144 5.36 7.18 1.51
CA PHE A 144 5.50 8.49 2.14
C PHE A 144 5.44 9.68 1.17
N PRO A 145 6.04 9.64 -0.04
CA PRO A 145 5.85 10.70 -1.03
C PRO A 145 4.41 10.94 -1.45
N VAL A 146 3.54 9.91 -1.38
CA VAL A 146 2.10 10.07 -1.64
C VAL A 146 1.41 10.90 -0.54
N ALA A 147 1.83 10.73 0.72
CA ALA A 147 1.33 11.55 1.81
C ALA A 147 1.72 13.03 1.65
N LEU A 148 2.94 13.30 1.18
CA LEU A 148 3.39 14.67 0.86
C LEU A 148 2.56 15.28 -0.28
N ASP A 149 2.33 14.53 -1.37
CA ASP A 149 1.51 14.97 -2.50
C ASP A 149 0.06 15.24 -2.08
N ALA A 150 -0.52 14.35 -1.28
CA ALA A 150 -1.86 14.54 -0.74
C ALA A 150 -1.97 15.83 0.11
N CYS A 151 -0.98 16.08 0.99
CA CYS A 151 -0.94 17.32 1.78
C CYS A 151 -0.84 18.55 0.88
N PHE A 152 0.00 18.49 -0.16
CA PHE A 152 0.10 19.60 -1.12
C PHE A 152 -1.24 19.87 -1.78
N LYS A 153 -1.90 18.88 -2.35
CA LYS A 153 -3.19 18.99 -3.02
C LYS A 153 -4.30 19.50 -2.10
N PHE A 154 -4.43 18.96 -0.89
CA PHE A 154 -5.45 19.41 0.06
C PHE A 154 -5.23 20.86 0.52
N ASN A 155 -3.99 21.26 0.78
CA ASN A 155 -3.70 22.67 1.14
C ASN A 155 -4.01 23.63 -0.03
N GLN A 156 -3.79 23.24 -1.30
CA GLN A 156 -4.15 24.07 -2.44
C GLN A 156 -5.64 24.41 -2.49
N ILE A 157 -6.50 23.50 -2.05
CA ILE A 157 -7.96 23.73 -1.99
C ILE A 157 -8.42 24.28 -0.64
N GLY A 158 -7.48 24.62 0.25
CA GLY A 158 -7.77 25.22 1.56
C GLY A 158 -8.29 24.22 2.59
N ARG A 159 -7.94 22.96 2.45
CA ARG A 159 -8.08 21.93 3.48
C ARG A 159 -6.75 21.77 4.17
N LEU A 160 -6.67 22.16 5.45
CA LEU A 160 -5.42 22.13 6.20
C LEU A 160 -4.97 20.68 6.40
N ALA A 161 -3.92 20.30 5.69
CA ALA A 161 -3.36 18.98 5.72
C ALA A 161 -1.88 18.99 6.04
N PHE A 162 -1.43 17.99 6.80
CA PHE A 162 -0.03 17.85 7.22
C PHE A 162 0.37 16.37 7.29
N THR A 163 1.67 16.14 7.23
CA THR A 163 2.31 14.84 7.42
C THR A 163 3.61 15.03 8.20
N ALA A 164 4.21 13.93 8.64
CA ALA A 164 5.52 13.96 9.30
C ALA A 164 6.37 12.78 8.86
N SER A 165 7.66 13.02 8.63
CA SER A 165 8.64 11.98 8.33
C SER A 165 9.22 11.34 9.61
N SER A 166 9.16 12.03 10.76
CA SER A 166 9.54 11.48 12.06
C SER A 166 8.33 10.84 12.71
N TRP A 167 8.53 9.64 13.22
CA TRP A 167 7.52 8.89 13.96
C TRP A 167 7.06 9.63 15.23
N GLU A 168 7.98 10.20 15.97
CA GLU A 168 7.71 10.94 17.21
C GLU A 168 6.83 12.16 16.93
N VAL A 169 7.10 12.88 15.84
CA VAL A 169 6.29 14.02 15.40
C VAL A 169 4.90 13.56 14.99
N ALA A 170 4.82 12.50 14.20
CA ALA A 170 3.55 11.93 13.75
C ALA A 170 2.65 11.52 14.92
N MET A 171 3.22 10.86 15.92
CA MET A 171 2.50 10.46 17.13
C MET A 171 2.06 11.64 17.97
N GLY A 172 2.93 12.66 18.13
CA GLY A 172 2.56 13.90 18.81
C GLY A 172 1.42 14.63 18.12
N GLN A 173 1.40 14.64 16.79
CA GLN A 173 0.30 15.19 15.99
C GLN A 173 -1.00 14.38 16.20
N ALA A 174 -0.94 13.04 16.13
CA ALA A 174 -2.09 12.17 16.29
C ALA A 174 -2.75 12.27 17.68
N LEU A 175 -1.96 12.52 18.72
CA LEU A 175 -2.46 12.76 20.08
C LEU A 175 -3.33 14.04 20.18
N ASN A 176 -3.12 15.00 19.30
CA ASN A 176 -3.83 16.29 19.29
C ASN A 176 -5.00 16.35 18.30
N LEU A 177 -5.24 15.27 17.55
CA LEU A 177 -6.43 15.15 16.72
C LEU A 177 -7.68 14.93 17.58
N THR A 178 -8.82 15.34 17.06
CA THR A 178 -10.15 15.23 17.69
C THR A 178 -11.14 14.59 16.73
N ASP A 179 -12.38 14.40 17.16
CA ASP A 179 -13.50 13.92 16.33
C ASP A 179 -13.86 14.84 15.15
N ALA A 180 -13.39 16.10 15.18
CA ALA A 180 -13.52 17.05 14.07
C ALA A 180 -12.39 16.91 13.01
N ASP A 181 -11.51 15.93 13.14
CA ASP A 181 -10.34 15.77 12.28
C ASP A 181 -10.38 14.42 11.53
N VAL A 182 -9.55 14.32 10.48
CA VAL A 182 -9.42 13.10 9.67
C VAL A 182 -7.96 12.63 9.68
N LEU A 183 -7.76 11.34 9.85
CA LEU A 183 -6.49 10.67 9.59
C LEU A 183 -6.60 9.82 8.32
N ILE A 184 -5.82 10.18 7.29
CA ILE A 184 -5.67 9.39 6.07
C ILE A 184 -4.39 8.55 6.19
N VAL A 185 -4.50 7.25 6.04
CA VAL A 185 -3.37 6.32 6.11
C VAL A 185 -3.17 5.63 4.77
N VAL A 186 -1.98 5.81 4.17
CA VAL A 186 -1.61 5.18 2.90
C VAL A 186 -0.64 4.05 3.14
N SER A 187 -1.08 2.82 2.93
CA SER A 187 -0.27 1.62 3.15
C SER A 187 -0.66 0.50 2.20
N ASN A 188 0.15 0.21 1.20
CA ASN A 188 -0.18 -0.83 0.22
C ASN A 188 -0.51 -2.17 0.88
N SER A 189 0.34 -2.69 1.76
CA SER A 189 0.07 -3.96 2.44
C SER A 189 -0.97 -3.86 3.56
N GLY A 190 -1.14 -2.66 4.13
CA GLY A 190 -1.97 -2.45 5.32
C GLY A 190 -1.47 -3.12 6.60
N GLU A 191 -0.16 -3.47 6.67
CA GLU A 191 0.42 -4.27 7.77
C GLU A 191 1.47 -3.51 8.59
N SER A 192 1.70 -2.21 8.35
CA SER A 192 2.67 -1.43 9.11
C SER A 192 2.27 -1.32 10.58
N ARG A 193 3.14 -1.80 11.46
CA ARG A 193 2.93 -1.73 12.92
C ARG A 193 2.87 -0.30 13.44
N GLN A 194 3.69 0.58 12.90
CA GLN A 194 3.72 1.98 13.30
C GLN A 194 2.41 2.67 12.91
N LEU A 195 1.94 2.50 11.68
CA LEU A 195 0.66 3.07 11.24
C LEU A 195 -0.53 2.49 12.03
N ILE A 196 -0.51 1.20 12.39
CA ILE A 196 -1.52 0.59 13.25
C ILE A 196 -1.52 1.24 14.65
N GLN A 197 -0.34 1.48 15.22
CA GLN A 197 -0.23 2.17 16.51
C GLN A 197 -0.78 3.59 16.43
N LEU A 198 -0.46 4.32 15.37
CA LEU A 198 -0.95 5.68 15.13
C LEU A 198 -2.48 5.71 14.99
N ILE A 199 -3.07 4.80 14.21
CA ILE A 199 -4.52 4.63 14.10
C ILE A 199 -5.15 4.41 15.49
N ASN A 200 -4.57 3.52 16.29
CA ASN A 200 -5.10 3.22 17.63
C ASN A 200 -5.05 4.44 18.57
N VAL A 201 -4.08 5.33 18.40
CA VAL A 201 -4.04 6.60 19.15
C VAL A 201 -5.14 7.53 18.67
N ALA A 202 -5.27 7.74 17.36
CA ALA A 202 -6.30 8.61 16.78
C ALA A 202 -7.73 8.11 17.12
N LYS A 203 -7.97 6.81 17.08
CA LYS A 203 -9.28 6.22 17.43
C LYS A 203 -9.72 6.48 18.88
N LYS A 204 -8.79 6.60 19.80
CA LYS A 204 -9.13 6.98 21.19
C LYS A 204 -9.74 8.38 21.30
N ASN A 205 -9.43 9.24 20.35
CA ASN A 205 -9.95 10.59 20.23
C ASN A 205 -11.11 10.69 19.22
N HIS A 206 -11.69 9.54 18.81
CA HIS A 206 -12.79 9.44 17.86
C HIS A 206 -12.53 10.06 16.49
N VAL A 207 -11.25 10.15 16.07
CA VAL A 207 -10.84 10.64 14.76
C VAL A 207 -11.36 9.72 13.67
N THR A 208 -11.90 10.27 12.60
CA THR A 208 -12.30 9.50 11.41
C THR A 208 -11.07 8.99 10.66
N ILE A 209 -10.99 7.68 10.47
CA ILE A 209 -9.85 6.99 9.82
C ILE A 209 -10.22 6.60 8.38
N ILE A 210 -9.43 7.09 7.42
CA ILE A 210 -9.55 6.70 6.01
C ILE A 210 -8.27 5.93 5.63
N ALA A 211 -8.40 4.69 5.19
CA ALA A 211 -7.28 3.87 4.72
C ALA A 211 -7.25 3.76 3.20
N LEU A 212 -6.06 3.88 2.61
CA LEU A 212 -5.77 3.53 1.22
C LEU A 212 -4.86 2.31 1.24
N THR A 213 -5.38 1.15 0.84
CA THR A 213 -4.64 -0.12 0.87
C THR A 213 -5.05 -1.04 -0.27
N ASN A 214 -4.21 -1.98 -0.63
CA ASN A 214 -4.52 -2.99 -1.64
C ASN A 214 -5.06 -4.32 -1.04
N ASN A 215 -5.37 -4.34 0.25
CA ASN A 215 -5.86 -5.53 0.94
C ASN A 215 -6.94 -5.18 1.97
N ASN A 216 -8.20 -5.43 1.63
CA ASN A 216 -9.37 -5.18 2.50
C ASN A 216 -9.35 -5.98 3.82
N SER A 217 -8.61 -7.09 3.86
CA SER A 217 -8.49 -7.91 5.07
C SER A 217 -7.26 -7.54 5.91
N SER A 218 -6.54 -6.50 5.52
CA SER A 218 -5.36 -6.05 6.27
C SER A 218 -5.73 -5.43 7.62
N PRO A 219 -4.85 -5.47 8.62
CA PRO A 219 -5.12 -4.85 9.92
C PRO A 219 -5.48 -3.36 9.83
N ILE A 220 -4.85 -2.61 8.92
CA ILE A 220 -5.16 -1.18 8.71
C ILE A 220 -6.56 -1.02 8.11
N ALA A 221 -6.93 -1.81 7.09
CA ALA A 221 -8.27 -1.76 6.49
C ALA A 221 -9.37 -2.07 7.50
N VAL A 222 -9.17 -3.08 8.35
CA VAL A 222 -10.13 -3.48 9.39
C VAL A 222 -10.29 -2.41 10.48
N LEU A 223 -9.25 -1.65 10.76
CA LEU A 223 -9.28 -0.57 11.75
C LEU A 223 -9.88 0.74 11.20
N ALA A 224 -9.89 0.93 9.89
CA ALA A 224 -10.40 2.14 9.26
C ALA A 224 -11.92 2.23 9.29
N ASP A 225 -12.44 3.46 9.33
CA ASP A 225 -13.86 3.73 9.19
C ASP A 225 -14.28 3.70 7.72
N HIS A 226 -13.37 4.13 6.82
CA HIS A 226 -13.52 4.03 5.36
C HIS A 226 -12.25 3.46 4.74
N ASN A 227 -12.41 2.53 3.81
CA ASN A 227 -11.28 1.95 3.09
C ASN A 227 -11.41 2.15 1.58
N VAL A 228 -10.39 2.75 0.98
CA VAL A 228 -10.23 2.87 -0.47
C VAL A 228 -9.34 1.73 -0.94
N MET A 229 -9.92 0.81 -1.69
CA MET A 229 -9.15 -0.24 -2.34
C MET A 229 -8.36 0.33 -3.50
N THR A 230 -7.05 0.28 -3.38
CA THR A 230 -6.15 0.47 -4.53
C THR A 230 -5.98 -0.86 -5.26
N ALA A 231 -5.50 -0.81 -6.51
CA ALA A 231 -5.27 -2.02 -7.29
C ALA A 231 -4.54 -3.11 -6.49
N SER A 232 -5.13 -4.31 -6.47
CA SER A 232 -4.60 -5.41 -5.69
C SER A 232 -3.41 -6.06 -6.40
N ARG A 233 -2.50 -6.62 -5.60
CA ARG A 233 -1.36 -7.39 -6.11
C ARG A 233 -1.78 -8.58 -6.97
N GLY A 234 -2.98 -9.12 -6.80
CA GLY A 234 -3.49 -10.28 -7.56
C GLY A 234 -3.72 -10.02 -9.04
N THR A 235 -3.96 -8.77 -9.43
CA THR A 235 -4.23 -8.39 -10.82
C THR A 235 -2.95 -7.94 -11.56
N ILE A 236 -1.86 -7.60 -10.84
CA ILE A 236 -0.69 -6.91 -11.40
C ILE A 236 0.61 -7.62 -11.01
N PHE A 237 0.60 -8.97 -11.08
CA PHE A 237 1.71 -9.80 -10.58
C PHE A 237 2.96 -9.83 -11.44
N MET A 238 3.09 -8.97 -12.43
CA MET A 238 4.10 -9.15 -13.46
C MET A 238 5.24 -8.15 -13.46
N SER A 239 5.40 -7.23 -12.51
CA SER A 239 6.54 -6.34 -12.56
C SER A 239 6.92 -5.70 -11.21
N GLU A 240 7.98 -4.93 -11.19
CA GLU A 240 8.58 -4.06 -10.17
C GLU A 240 7.61 -3.33 -9.21
N TYR A 241 6.44 -3.91 -9.01
CA TYR A 241 5.26 -3.39 -8.34
C TYR A 241 5.51 -2.96 -6.89
N PHE A 242 6.52 -3.54 -6.25
CA PHE A 242 6.91 -3.14 -4.89
C PHE A 242 7.31 -1.66 -4.81
N PHE A 243 7.73 -1.08 -5.93
CA PHE A 243 8.14 0.31 -6.02
C PHE A 243 7.06 1.22 -6.61
N SER A 244 5.96 0.67 -7.12
CA SER A 244 4.90 1.47 -7.69
C SER A 244 4.10 2.21 -6.61
N ARG A 245 3.84 3.47 -6.88
CA ARG A 245 2.95 4.34 -6.11
C ARG A 245 1.72 4.76 -6.89
N VAL A 246 1.63 4.31 -8.15
CA VAL A 246 0.61 4.79 -9.10
C VAL A 246 -0.80 4.59 -8.55
N ALA A 247 -1.13 3.41 -8.03
CA ALA A 247 -2.45 3.16 -7.46
C ALA A 247 -2.80 4.11 -6.30
N ALA A 248 -1.85 4.34 -5.38
CA ALA A 248 -2.07 5.25 -4.26
C ALA A 248 -2.17 6.71 -4.71
N VAL A 249 -1.33 7.15 -5.67
CA VAL A 249 -1.42 8.47 -6.28
C VAL A 249 -2.75 8.63 -7.00
N THR A 250 -3.16 7.65 -7.81
CA THR A 250 -4.46 7.66 -8.51
C THR A 250 -5.63 7.80 -7.54
N ALA A 251 -5.60 7.11 -6.41
CA ALA A 251 -6.64 7.23 -5.39
C ALA A 251 -6.69 8.64 -4.77
N ILE A 252 -5.55 9.23 -4.44
CA ILE A 252 -5.48 10.63 -3.93
C ILE A 252 -5.96 11.62 -4.99
N GLU A 253 -5.56 11.45 -6.25
CA GLU A 253 -6.01 12.31 -7.34
C GLU A 253 -7.51 12.19 -7.59
N ALA A 254 -8.06 10.99 -7.52
CA ALA A 254 -9.51 10.78 -7.65
C ALA A 254 -10.28 11.48 -6.52
N ILE A 255 -9.85 11.33 -5.27
CA ILE A 255 -10.44 12.06 -4.13
C ILE A 255 -10.37 13.57 -4.37
N PHE A 256 -9.21 14.09 -4.78
CA PHE A 256 -9.02 15.50 -5.07
C PHE A 256 -9.95 15.99 -6.18
N MET A 257 -10.06 15.25 -7.29
CA MET A 257 -10.93 15.60 -8.41
C MET A 257 -12.42 15.55 -8.03
N LEU A 258 -12.83 14.59 -7.20
CA LEU A 258 -14.19 14.52 -6.68
C LEU A 258 -14.51 15.72 -5.77
N LEU A 259 -13.60 16.14 -4.91
CA LEU A 259 -13.74 17.37 -4.10
C LEU A 259 -13.94 18.61 -5.00
N LEU A 260 -13.18 18.73 -6.09
CA LEU A 260 -13.32 19.84 -7.05
C LEU A 260 -14.61 19.78 -7.85
N ALA A 261 -15.12 18.59 -8.14
CA ALA A 261 -16.40 18.39 -8.84
C ALA A 261 -17.58 18.76 -7.93
N ASP A 262 -17.48 18.43 -6.65
CA ASP A 262 -18.51 18.67 -5.65
C ASP A 262 -18.59 20.15 -5.20
N ASP A 263 -17.45 20.87 -5.21
CA ASP A 263 -17.36 22.31 -4.93
C ASP A 263 -16.49 23.06 -5.94
N PRO A 264 -17.09 23.60 -7.01
CA PRO A 264 -16.35 24.35 -8.04
C PRO A 264 -15.64 25.62 -7.52
N GLN A 265 -15.98 26.15 -6.34
CA GLN A 265 -15.31 27.31 -5.76
C GLN A 265 -13.87 26.98 -5.32
N LEU A 266 -13.58 25.70 -5.05
CA LEU A 266 -12.22 25.27 -4.70
C LEU A 266 -11.20 25.55 -5.82
N LYS A 267 -11.63 25.60 -7.08
CA LYS A 267 -10.78 26.00 -8.22
C LYS A 267 -10.21 27.41 -8.07
N LYS A 268 -10.97 28.32 -7.44
CA LYS A 268 -10.49 29.69 -7.17
C LYS A 268 -9.34 29.71 -6.17
N LYS A 269 -9.34 28.79 -5.20
CA LYS A 269 -8.25 28.65 -4.23
C LYS A 269 -6.97 28.17 -4.92
N ILE A 270 -7.09 27.18 -5.83
CA ILE A 270 -5.95 26.72 -6.64
C ILE A 270 -5.39 27.89 -7.47
N GLN A 271 -6.25 28.67 -8.15
CA GLN A 271 -5.82 29.83 -8.93
C GLN A 271 -5.09 30.86 -8.07
N ALA A 272 -5.61 31.16 -6.89
CA ALA A 272 -4.97 32.07 -5.95
C ALA A 272 -3.59 31.57 -5.50
N HIS A 273 -3.48 30.27 -5.18
CA HIS A 273 -2.21 29.64 -4.84
C HIS A 273 -1.20 29.72 -5.99
N GLU A 274 -1.62 29.38 -7.23
CA GLU A 274 -0.75 29.46 -8.42
C GLU A 274 -0.27 30.89 -8.70
N LEU A 275 -1.11 31.88 -8.50
CA LEU A 275 -0.72 33.30 -8.64
C LEU A 275 0.35 33.70 -7.63
N LEU A 276 0.25 33.23 -6.37
CA LEU A 276 1.24 33.53 -5.34
C LEU A 276 2.62 32.94 -5.67
N ILE A 277 2.67 31.73 -6.22
CA ILE A 277 3.94 31.09 -6.56
C ILE A 277 4.48 31.50 -7.94
N ALA A 278 3.62 32.01 -8.83
CA ALA A 278 4.02 32.47 -10.16
C ALA A 278 5.03 33.64 -10.11
N VAL A 279 4.99 34.45 -9.03
CA VAL A 279 5.94 35.56 -8.83
C VAL A 279 7.40 35.06 -8.74
N ASN A 280 7.61 33.80 -8.37
CA ASN A 280 8.93 33.18 -8.27
C ASN A 280 9.36 32.43 -9.55
N LYS A 281 8.54 32.48 -10.62
CA LYS A 281 8.86 31.88 -11.91
C LYS A 281 9.34 32.98 -12.86
N ILE A 282 10.50 32.77 -13.48
CA ILE A 282 11.09 33.69 -14.49
C ILE A 282 10.42 33.42 -15.84
#